data_a67d6c0787b812d0feaedbab3bab3e3c
#
_entry.id   a67d6c0787b812d0feaedbab3bab3e3c
#
_cell.length_a   1.000
_cell.length_b   1.000
_cell.length_c   1.000
_cell.angle_alpha   90.00
_cell.angle_beta   90.00
_cell.angle_gamma   90.00
#
_symmetry.space_group_name_H-M   'P 1'
#
loop_
_entity.id
_entity.type
_entity.pdbx_description
1 polymer ?
#
loop_
_entity_poly.entity_id
_entity_poly.type
_entity_poly.pdbx_seq_one_letter_code
_entity_poly.pdbx_strand_id
1 'polypeptide(L)'
;MRIDHIHFYVKDALACRDWFVEKMGFQSVASGASCHTHTTVVKSGAIYCVLSSAIAPNSPVAQFLRQHPPGVADIAFKVAHLEWSMEKLLQRGAKVLQPLQTQVYKDGCIKWAKVAAWGDMTHTLVERHSCNPILCFPVQVDWLSETKVGSNGVNQKDKGDGGFDSKLGQGGFCTNVTIDSDKKIPKPAPTNHVLERSEGSTFNPQTRHGVSLHSTLPQSPTEAFTHIDHIVLNVAAGDLAKAVQWYQQVLEFQPQQVFTIQTEKSGLCSQVMVHPVTGTQLPINEPTSANSQIQEFLDVNGGAGVQHIAIATRNIVGTIAQRRRQGMSFINVPPSYYSQLRDRYPGYNFSTAAWDAIAQQQILVDWQAQSPQALLLQTFTQPIFAEPTFFFEFIERQWGAKGFGEGNFRALFEAIEREQMKRGCLPMEKS
;
A
#
# COMPACT_ATOMS: atom_id res chain seq x y z
N MET A 1 -6.40 13.80 1.41
CA MET A 1 -6.81 12.56 0.72
C MET A 1 -6.35 11.36 1.54
N ARG A 2 -7.25 10.44 1.92
CA ARG A 2 -6.90 9.16 2.57
C ARG A 2 -6.91 8.05 1.54
N ILE A 3 -6.04 7.07 1.67
CA ILE A 3 -6.06 5.90 0.81
C ILE A 3 -7.38 5.15 1.03
N ASP A 4 -8.12 4.88 -0.05
CA ASP A 4 -9.35 4.07 -0.05
C ASP A 4 -9.01 2.59 -0.29
N HIS A 5 -8.28 2.32 -1.37
CA HIS A 5 -7.77 1.00 -1.70
C HIS A 5 -6.57 1.10 -2.65
N ILE A 6 -5.87 -0.02 -2.80
CA ILE A 6 -4.79 -0.20 -3.78
C ILE A 6 -5.26 -1.16 -4.84
N HIS A 7 -5.06 -0.82 -6.12
CA HIS A 7 -5.43 -1.67 -7.23
C HIS A 7 -4.19 -2.25 -7.90
N PHE A 8 -4.06 -3.55 -7.81
CA PHE A 8 -3.00 -4.32 -8.45
C PHE A 8 -3.49 -4.89 -9.79
N TYR A 9 -2.68 -4.76 -10.82
CA TYR A 9 -2.84 -5.49 -12.05
C TYR A 9 -1.89 -6.68 -12.04
N VAL A 10 -2.45 -7.89 -12.17
CA VAL A 10 -1.74 -9.15 -11.98
C VAL A 10 -2.04 -10.13 -13.12
N LYS A 11 -1.15 -11.13 -13.30
CA LYS A 11 -1.35 -12.17 -14.32
C LYS A 11 -2.55 -13.05 -14.02
N ASP A 12 -2.76 -13.37 -12.73
CA ASP A 12 -3.88 -14.18 -12.23
C ASP A 12 -4.39 -13.59 -10.91
N ALA A 13 -5.62 -13.08 -10.94
CA ALA A 13 -6.23 -12.44 -9.77
C ALA A 13 -6.58 -13.45 -8.66
N LEU A 14 -6.96 -14.69 -9.04
CA LEU A 14 -7.29 -15.73 -8.05
C LEU A 14 -6.05 -16.24 -7.34
N ALA A 15 -5.00 -16.56 -8.06
CA ALA A 15 -3.73 -16.98 -7.46
C ALA A 15 -3.14 -15.88 -6.57
N CYS A 16 -3.23 -14.61 -6.98
CA CYS A 16 -2.80 -13.47 -6.19
C CYS A 16 -3.66 -13.33 -4.91
N ARG A 17 -4.99 -13.45 -5.00
CA ARG A 17 -5.89 -13.48 -3.84
C ARG A 17 -5.49 -14.57 -2.85
N ASP A 18 -5.25 -15.79 -3.33
CA ASP A 18 -4.88 -16.92 -2.48
C ASP A 18 -3.54 -16.65 -1.77
N TRP A 19 -2.58 -16.05 -2.47
CA TRP A 19 -1.34 -15.59 -1.85
C TRP A 19 -1.59 -14.57 -0.71
N PHE A 20 -2.45 -13.56 -0.94
CA PHE A 20 -2.80 -12.58 0.11
C PHE A 20 -3.49 -13.23 1.30
N VAL A 21 -4.37 -14.22 1.06
CA VAL A 21 -5.06 -14.95 2.12
C VAL A 21 -4.10 -15.84 2.90
N GLU A 22 -3.31 -16.65 2.22
CA GLU A 22 -2.44 -17.65 2.85
C GLU A 22 -1.22 -17.03 3.50
N LYS A 23 -0.54 -16.11 2.80
CA LYS A 23 0.74 -15.53 3.27
C LYS A 23 0.52 -14.30 4.14
N MET A 24 -0.33 -13.37 3.69
CA MET A 24 -0.58 -12.11 4.40
C MET A 24 -1.69 -12.22 5.46
N GLY A 25 -2.56 -13.24 5.40
CA GLY A 25 -3.70 -13.38 6.31
C GLY A 25 -4.81 -12.37 6.06
N PHE A 26 -4.92 -11.90 4.82
CA PHE A 26 -6.06 -11.11 4.39
C PHE A 26 -7.31 -11.99 4.27
N GLN A 27 -8.48 -11.37 4.26
CA GLN A 27 -9.74 -12.01 3.97
C GLN A 27 -10.13 -11.71 2.52
N SER A 28 -10.53 -12.73 1.76
CA SER A 28 -11.25 -12.52 0.50
C SER A 28 -12.65 -12.00 0.81
N VAL A 29 -13.05 -10.90 0.17
CA VAL A 29 -14.32 -10.24 0.50
C VAL A 29 -15.25 -10.07 -0.69
N ALA A 30 -14.71 -10.07 -1.91
CA ALA A 30 -15.50 -10.00 -3.12
C ALA A 30 -14.75 -10.61 -4.31
N SER A 31 -15.48 -11.16 -5.26
CA SER A 31 -14.96 -11.62 -6.54
C SER A 31 -16.00 -11.33 -7.62
N GLY A 32 -15.56 -10.98 -8.82
CA GLY A 32 -16.43 -10.69 -9.93
C GLY A 32 -15.69 -10.68 -11.25
N ALA A 33 -16.44 -10.71 -12.34
CA ALA A 33 -15.90 -10.67 -13.68
C ALA A 33 -16.68 -9.69 -14.56
N SER A 34 -15.99 -9.07 -15.49
CA SER A 34 -16.59 -8.36 -16.62
C SER A 34 -16.21 -9.10 -17.91
N CYS A 35 -16.63 -8.58 -19.05
CA CYS A 35 -16.16 -9.10 -20.35
C CYS A 35 -14.65 -8.89 -20.58
N HIS A 36 -13.99 -8.07 -19.77
CA HIS A 36 -12.58 -7.68 -19.98
C HIS A 36 -11.65 -8.14 -18.85
N THR A 37 -12.12 -8.22 -17.62
CA THR A 37 -11.29 -8.46 -16.42
C THR A 37 -11.98 -9.38 -15.43
N HIS A 38 -11.17 -10.20 -14.77
CA HIS A 38 -11.55 -10.86 -13.51
C HIS A 38 -10.94 -10.07 -12.35
N THR A 39 -11.76 -9.75 -11.35
CA THR A 39 -11.36 -8.91 -10.22
C THR A 39 -11.74 -9.55 -8.90
N THR A 40 -10.81 -9.60 -7.96
CA THR A 40 -11.04 -10.01 -6.58
C THR A 40 -10.66 -8.91 -5.63
N VAL A 41 -11.25 -8.90 -4.44
CA VAL A 41 -10.93 -7.94 -3.39
C VAL A 41 -10.54 -8.69 -2.13
N VAL A 42 -9.42 -8.27 -1.54
CA VAL A 42 -8.95 -8.77 -0.26
C VAL A 42 -8.83 -7.62 0.73
N LYS A 43 -9.04 -7.91 2.03
CA LYS A 43 -8.93 -6.90 3.09
C LYS A 43 -8.22 -7.42 4.32
N SER A 44 -7.59 -6.50 5.07
CA SER A 44 -7.15 -6.72 6.45
C SER A 44 -7.34 -5.42 7.23
N GLY A 45 -8.18 -5.43 8.26
CA GLY A 45 -8.56 -4.21 8.96
C GLY A 45 -9.17 -3.17 8.01
N ALA A 46 -8.55 -1.99 7.94
CA ALA A 46 -8.95 -0.90 7.05
C ALA A 46 -8.26 -0.94 5.67
N ILE A 47 -7.40 -1.92 5.42
CA ILE A 47 -6.65 -2.05 4.16
C ILE A 47 -7.45 -2.87 3.17
N TYR A 48 -7.68 -2.33 1.98
CA TYR A 48 -8.31 -3.01 0.86
C TYR A 48 -7.35 -3.07 -0.32
N CYS A 49 -7.21 -4.26 -0.91
CA CYS A 49 -6.51 -4.47 -2.17
C CYS A 49 -7.46 -5.05 -3.20
N VAL A 50 -7.56 -4.39 -4.33
CA VAL A 50 -8.28 -4.85 -5.52
C VAL A 50 -7.26 -5.51 -6.44
N LEU A 51 -7.53 -6.72 -6.89
CA LEU A 51 -6.63 -7.53 -7.70
C LEU A 51 -7.34 -7.85 -9.00
N SER A 52 -6.83 -7.37 -10.14
CA SER A 52 -7.46 -7.60 -11.44
C SER A 52 -6.51 -8.30 -12.41
N SER A 53 -7.03 -9.33 -13.09
CA SER A 53 -6.37 -10.00 -14.21
C SER A 53 -7.18 -9.85 -15.51
N ALA A 54 -6.49 -9.92 -16.64
CA ALA A 54 -7.11 -9.75 -17.96
C ALA A 54 -7.87 -11.01 -18.39
N ILE A 55 -9.10 -10.82 -18.90
CA ILE A 55 -9.83 -11.84 -19.66
C ILE A 55 -9.67 -11.53 -21.15
N ALA A 56 -9.78 -10.25 -21.54
CA ALA A 56 -9.66 -9.83 -22.93
C ALA A 56 -8.30 -9.14 -23.18
N PRO A 57 -7.68 -9.35 -24.37
CA PRO A 57 -6.36 -8.80 -24.69
C PRO A 57 -6.37 -7.25 -24.83
N ASN A 58 -7.51 -6.63 -25.01
CA ASN A 58 -7.68 -5.18 -25.09
C ASN A 58 -8.09 -4.55 -23.73
N SER A 59 -8.12 -5.33 -22.65
CA SER A 59 -8.41 -4.80 -21.32
C SER A 59 -7.31 -3.84 -20.83
N PRO A 60 -7.63 -2.87 -19.94
CA PRO A 60 -6.62 -2.02 -19.31
C PRO A 60 -5.52 -2.83 -18.58
N VAL A 61 -5.90 -3.96 -17.96
CA VAL A 61 -4.95 -4.88 -17.32
C VAL A 61 -3.99 -5.47 -18.31
N ALA A 62 -4.49 -5.98 -19.47
CA ALA A 62 -3.64 -6.53 -20.51
C ALA A 62 -2.72 -5.47 -21.15
N GLN A 63 -3.20 -4.22 -21.24
CA GLN A 63 -2.39 -3.10 -21.75
C GLN A 63 -1.24 -2.79 -20.79
N PHE A 64 -1.52 -2.69 -19.49
CA PHE A 64 -0.52 -2.48 -18.45
C PHE A 64 0.52 -3.60 -18.42
N LEU A 65 0.08 -4.87 -18.39
CA LEU A 65 0.98 -6.04 -18.31
C LEU A 65 1.84 -6.30 -19.57
N ARG A 66 1.60 -5.60 -20.68
CA ARG A 66 2.51 -5.58 -21.82
C ARG A 66 3.72 -4.68 -21.61
N GLN A 67 3.62 -3.68 -20.76
CA GLN A 67 4.65 -2.67 -20.52
C GLN A 67 5.31 -2.85 -19.15
N HIS A 68 4.56 -3.38 -18.19
CA HIS A 68 4.96 -3.53 -16.79
C HIS A 68 4.77 -4.97 -16.31
N PRO A 69 5.58 -5.43 -15.36
CA PRO A 69 5.30 -6.64 -14.59
C PRO A 69 4.06 -6.45 -13.71
N PRO A 70 3.55 -7.50 -13.04
CA PRO A 70 2.53 -7.37 -12.02
C PRO A 70 2.92 -6.34 -10.96
N GLY A 71 1.99 -5.45 -10.61
CA GLY A 71 2.27 -4.36 -9.67
C GLY A 71 1.06 -3.48 -9.39
N VAL A 72 1.30 -2.37 -8.70
CA VAL A 72 0.28 -1.36 -8.40
C VAL A 72 0.04 -0.50 -9.64
N ALA A 73 -1.18 -0.55 -10.16
CA ALA A 73 -1.61 0.28 -11.29
C ALA A 73 -2.37 1.54 -10.85
N ASP A 74 -3.02 1.49 -9.67
CA ASP A 74 -3.84 2.60 -9.18
C ASP A 74 -3.76 2.71 -7.65
N ILE A 75 -3.64 3.94 -7.17
CA ILE A 75 -3.82 4.28 -5.76
C ILE A 75 -5.12 5.08 -5.66
N ALA A 76 -6.14 4.49 -5.07
CA ALA A 76 -7.42 5.15 -4.89
C ALA A 76 -7.46 5.97 -3.60
N PHE A 77 -7.98 7.20 -3.71
CA PHE A 77 -8.12 8.12 -2.59
C PHE A 77 -9.58 8.41 -2.28
N LYS A 78 -9.94 8.27 -1.01
CA LYS A 78 -11.25 8.68 -0.50
C LYS A 78 -11.32 10.21 -0.42
N VAL A 79 -12.39 10.77 -0.98
CA VAL A 79 -12.74 12.20 -0.93
C VAL A 79 -14.13 12.40 -0.33
N ALA A 80 -14.38 13.59 0.22
CA ALA A 80 -15.69 13.91 0.82
C ALA A 80 -16.71 14.35 -0.24
N HIS A 81 -16.26 15.07 -1.29
CA HIS A 81 -17.09 15.64 -2.35
C HIS A 81 -16.36 15.48 -3.67
N LEU A 82 -16.75 14.48 -4.46
CA LEU A 82 -16.01 14.11 -5.68
C LEU A 82 -16.08 15.18 -6.74
N GLU A 83 -17.26 15.77 -6.98
CA GLU A 83 -17.46 16.80 -7.99
C GLU A 83 -16.55 18.02 -7.74
N TRP A 84 -16.55 18.50 -6.50
CA TRP A 84 -15.68 19.60 -6.08
C TRP A 84 -14.19 19.24 -6.18
N SER A 85 -13.83 18.03 -5.77
CA SER A 85 -12.44 17.55 -5.86
C SER A 85 -11.98 17.49 -7.32
N MET A 86 -12.81 16.97 -8.22
CA MET A 86 -12.50 16.88 -9.65
C MET A 86 -12.37 18.24 -10.30
N GLU A 87 -13.26 19.19 -9.95
CA GLU A 87 -13.14 20.59 -10.44
C GLU A 87 -11.78 21.19 -10.05
N LYS A 88 -11.37 21.02 -8.79
CA LYS A 88 -10.07 21.50 -8.30
C LYS A 88 -8.90 20.84 -9.03
N LEU A 89 -8.95 19.53 -9.21
CA LEU A 89 -7.91 18.79 -9.93
C LEU A 89 -7.78 19.26 -11.39
N LEU A 90 -8.90 19.47 -12.06
CA LEU A 90 -8.93 20.00 -13.44
C LEU A 90 -8.33 21.41 -13.53
N GLN A 91 -8.70 22.31 -12.61
CA GLN A 91 -8.12 23.66 -12.51
C GLN A 91 -6.60 23.65 -12.32
N ARG A 92 -6.06 22.57 -11.71
CA ARG A 92 -4.64 22.35 -11.45
C ARG A 92 -3.93 21.54 -12.53
N GLY A 93 -4.62 21.23 -13.63
CA GLY A 93 -4.03 20.56 -14.78
C GLY A 93 -4.03 19.02 -14.72
N ALA A 94 -4.86 18.41 -13.86
CA ALA A 94 -5.02 16.96 -13.87
C ALA A 94 -5.60 16.48 -15.20
N LYS A 95 -5.04 15.41 -15.76
CA LYS A 95 -5.56 14.74 -16.96
C LYS A 95 -6.59 13.69 -16.53
N VAL A 96 -7.86 13.91 -16.85
CA VAL A 96 -8.94 12.95 -16.59
C VAL A 96 -8.84 11.78 -17.57
N LEU A 97 -8.83 10.57 -17.03
CA LEU A 97 -8.86 9.31 -17.78
C LEU A 97 -10.25 8.70 -17.79
N GLN A 98 -10.98 8.83 -16.69
CA GLN A 98 -12.37 8.41 -16.57
C GLN A 98 -13.15 9.54 -15.89
N PRO A 99 -14.18 10.09 -16.55
CA PRO A 99 -15.04 11.12 -15.95
C PRO A 99 -15.84 10.52 -14.79
N LEU A 100 -16.54 11.40 -14.05
CA LEU A 100 -17.35 11.00 -12.90
C LEU A 100 -18.33 9.88 -13.27
N GLN A 101 -18.29 8.83 -12.49
CA GLN A 101 -19.20 7.69 -12.54
C GLN A 101 -19.96 7.62 -11.24
N THR A 102 -21.17 7.09 -11.28
CA THR A 102 -21.99 6.84 -10.09
C THR A 102 -22.63 5.46 -10.21
N GLN A 103 -22.53 4.69 -9.14
CA GLN A 103 -23.23 3.41 -9.02
C GLN A 103 -24.04 3.41 -7.73
N VAL A 104 -25.35 3.11 -7.89
CA VAL A 104 -26.29 3.06 -6.78
C VAL A 104 -26.49 1.60 -6.37
N TYR A 105 -26.45 1.36 -5.08
CA TYR A 105 -26.72 0.07 -4.44
C TYR A 105 -27.95 0.21 -3.53
N LYS A 106 -28.47 -0.90 -3.04
CA LYS A 106 -29.63 -0.91 -2.13
C LYS A 106 -29.41 -0.04 -0.89
N ASP A 107 -28.17 -0.02 -0.36
CA ASP A 107 -27.84 0.60 0.93
C ASP A 107 -26.97 1.85 0.78
N GLY A 108 -26.88 2.43 -0.43
CA GLY A 108 -26.08 3.63 -0.66
C GLY A 108 -25.56 3.78 -2.08
N CYS A 109 -24.58 4.65 -2.28
CA CYS A 109 -23.95 4.82 -3.59
C CYS A 109 -22.45 5.06 -3.48
N ILE A 110 -21.75 4.76 -4.56
CA ILE A 110 -20.35 5.11 -4.78
C ILE A 110 -20.25 6.01 -6.00
N LYS A 111 -19.47 7.07 -5.90
CA LYS A 111 -19.05 7.88 -7.02
C LYS A 111 -17.55 7.80 -7.17
N TRP A 112 -17.05 7.78 -8.39
CA TRP A 112 -15.62 7.80 -8.65
C TRP A 112 -15.27 8.50 -9.96
N ALA A 113 -14.03 8.93 -10.05
CA ALA A 113 -13.41 9.42 -11.27
C ALA A 113 -11.95 9.02 -11.25
N LYS A 114 -11.30 8.94 -12.42
CA LYS A 114 -9.91 8.53 -12.54
C LYS A 114 -9.09 9.58 -13.26
N VAL A 115 -7.93 9.89 -12.74
CA VAL A 115 -6.95 10.81 -13.32
C VAL A 115 -5.62 10.10 -13.57
N ALA A 116 -4.87 10.58 -14.57
CA ALA A 116 -3.48 10.15 -14.75
C ALA A 116 -2.65 10.60 -13.55
N ALA A 117 -1.77 9.72 -13.10
CA ALA A 117 -0.78 10.00 -12.08
C ALA A 117 0.62 10.13 -12.71
N TRP A 118 1.68 9.98 -11.92
CA TRP A 118 3.04 9.98 -12.44
C TRP A 118 3.38 8.65 -13.13
N GLY A 119 4.06 8.72 -14.27
CA GLY A 119 4.30 7.54 -15.11
C GLY A 119 3.00 6.99 -15.70
N ASP A 120 2.87 5.68 -15.75
CA ASP A 120 1.68 4.99 -16.25
C ASP A 120 0.67 4.61 -15.15
N MET A 121 0.88 5.11 -13.92
CA MET A 121 -0.05 4.93 -12.82
C MET A 121 -1.29 5.82 -12.97
N THR A 122 -2.32 5.46 -12.23
CA THR A 122 -3.54 6.24 -12.13
C THR A 122 -3.90 6.53 -10.67
N HIS A 123 -4.71 7.57 -10.47
CA HIS A 123 -5.36 7.82 -9.18
C HIS A 123 -6.87 7.85 -9.37
N THR A 124 -7.55 6.96 -8.64
CA THR A 124 -9.01 6.97 -8.54
C THR A 124 -9.43 7.77 -7.32
N LEU A 125 -10.31 8.76 -7.51
CA LEU A 125 -10.96 9.46 -6.41
C LEU A 125 -12.31 8.81 -6.15
N VAL A 126 -12.61 8.54 -4.88
CA VAL A 126 -13.78 7.77 -4.46
C VAL A 126 -14.55 8.51 -3.38
N GLU A 127 -15.83 8.76 -3.64
CA GLU A 127 -16.81 9.24 -2.66
C GLU A 127 -17.79 8.12 -2.34
N ARG A 128 -18.01 7.82 -1.06
CA ARG A 128 -18.89 6.75 -0.59
C ARG A 128 -19.98 7.31 0.29
N HIS A 129 -21.23 7.01 -0.05
CA HIS A 129 -22.41 7.35 0.74
C HIS A 129 -23.09 6.08 1.24
N SER A 130 -23.05 5.85 2.55
CA SER A 130 -23.77 4.78 3.27
C SER A 130 -23.61 3.37 2.73
N CYS A 131 -22.75 3.13 1.73
CA CYS A 131 -22.55 1.81 1.16
C CYS A 131 -21.55 0.98 1.98
N ASN A 132 -21.82 -0.32 2.05
CA ASN A 132 -20.87 -1.26 2.64
C ASN A 132 -19.58 -1.27 1.79
N PRO A 133 -18.40 -0.90 2.35
CA PRO A 133 -17.16 -0.85 1.58
C PRO A 133 -16.79 -2.19 0.92
N ILE A 134 -17.33 -3.31 1.41
CA ILE A 134 -17.00 -4.66 0.93
C ILE A 134 -17.58 -4.94 -0.47
N LEU A 135 -18.69 -4.28 -0.85
CA LEU A 135 -19.40 -4.56 -2.09
C LEU A 135 -19.34 -3.41 -3.12
N CYS A 136 -18.75 -2.27 -2.75
CA CYS A 136 -18.81 -1.07 -3.54
C CYS A 136 -17.40 -0.63 -3.96
N PHE A 137 -16.84 -1.24 -4.99
CA PHE A 137 -15.56 -0.82 -5.56
C PHE A 137 -15.77 -0.17 -6.93
N PRO A 138 -14.92 0.82 -7.32
CA PRO A 138 -15.02 1.52 -8.61
C PRO A 138 -14.47 0.67 -9.76
N VAL A 139 -14.98 -0.56 -9.87
CA VAL A 139 -14.69 -1.50 -10.94
C VAL A 139 -16.01 -2.03 -11.49
N GLN A 140 -16.15 -1.98 -12.81
CA GLN A 140 -17.34 -2.50 -13.50
C GLN A 140 -17.22 -4.01 -13.63
N VAL A 141 -17.68 -4.72 -12.62
CA VAL A 141 -17.75 -6.19 -12.60
C VAL A 141 -19.10 -6.63 -12.00
N ASP A 142 -19.60 -7.74 -12.45
CA ASP A 142 -20.72 -8.42 -11.81
C ASP A 142 -20.19 -9.17 -10.59
N TRP A 143 -20.46 -8.64 -9.40
CA TRP A 143 -20.00 -9.23 -8.14
C TRP A 143 -20.74 -10.52 -7.85
N LEU A 144 -19.98 -11.60 -7.70
CA LEU A 144 -20.49 -12.86 -7.17
C LEU A 144 -20.58 -12.75 -5.64
N SER A 145 -21.77 -12.90 -5.07
CA SER A 145 -21.91 -13.01 -3.62
C SER A 145 -21.29 -14.33 -3.15
N GLU A 146 -20.17 -14.25 -2.44
CA GLU A 146 -19.62 -15.42 -1.72
C GLU A 146 -20.57 -15.74 -0.54
N THR A 147 -21.67 -16.45 -0.81
CA THR A 147 -22.40 -17.14 0.24
C THR A 147 -21.48 -18.23 0.79
N LYS A 148 -21.25 -18.17 2.11
CA LYS A 148 -20.51 -19.11 2.95
C LYS A 148 -20.35 -20.48 2.30
N VAL A 149 -19.14 -20.83 1.86
CA VAL A 149 -18.78 -22.22 1.61
C VAL A 149 -18.67 -22.89 2.97
N GLY A 150 -19.78 -23.49 3.40
CA GLY A 150 -19.80 -24.38 4.54
C GLY A 150 -19.01 -25.62 4.20
N SER A 151 -18.06 -25.93 5.07
CA SER A 151 -17.43 -27.22 5.14
C SER A 151 -18.49 -28.32 5.32
N ASN A 152 -18.80 -29.06 4.29
CA ASN A 152 -19.28 -30.45 4.42
C ASN A 152 -19.02 -31.20 3.12
N GLY A 153 -18.25 -32.25 3.26
CA GLY A 153 -17.91 -33.17 2.21
C GLY A 153 -19.04 -34.12 1.84
N VAL A 154 -18.72 -34.92 0.85
CA VAL A 154 -19.34 -36.22 0.40
C VAL A 154 -20.30 -36.13 -0.76
N ASN A 155 -19.77 -36.58 -1.89
CA ASN A 155 -20.32 -37.42 -2.97
C ASN A 155 -21.86 -37.48 -3.17
N GLN A 156 -22.30 -37.13 -4.38
CA GLN A 156 -23.01 -38.10 -5.21
C GLN A 156 -23.01 -37.69 -6.68
N LYS A 157 -22.66 -38.65 -7.52
CA LYS A 157 -22.89 -38.65 -8.97
C LYS A 157 -24.40 -38.74 -9.23
N ASP A 158 -24.90 -37.89 -10.10
CA ASP A 158 -26.01 -38.30 -10.95
C ASP A 158 -25.94 -37.59 -12.31
N LYS A 159 -26.14 -38.41 -13.32
CA LYS A 159 -26.26 -38.07 -14.74
C LYS A 159 -27.69 -37.56 -14.99
N GLY A 160 -27.84 -36.56 -15.82
CA GLY A 160 -29.13 -36.12 -16.34
C GLY A 160 -28.97 -35.09 -17.44
N ASP A 161 -29.21 -35.60 -18.61
CA ASP A 161 -29.29 -34.98 -19.93
C ASP A 161 -30.38 -33.89 -20.02
N GLY A 162 -30.18 -32.88 -20.90
CA GLY A 162 -31.36 -32.20 -21.46
C GLY A 162 -31.32 -30.68 -21.56
N GLY A 163 -31.13 -30.16 -22.75
CA GLY A 163 -31.89 -29.00 -23.23
C GLY A 163 -31.23 -27.65 -23.25
N PHE A 164 -30.58 -27.37 -24.35
CA PHE A 164 -30.27 -26.02 -24.85
C PHE A 164 -31.61 -25.28 -25.13
N ASP A 165 -31.78 -24.10 -24.54
CA ASP A 165 -32.69 -23.11 -25.10
C ASP A 165 -32.09 -21.70 -25.02
N SER A 166 -31.85 -21.19 -26.20
CA SER A 166 -31.31 -19.89 -26.50
C SER A 166 -32.39 -18.82 -26.43
N LYS A 167 -32.30 -17.85 -25.56
CA LYS A 167 -32.91 -16.53 -25.77
C LYS A 167 -31.96 -15.42 -25.46
N LEU A 168 -31.45 -14.84 -26.54
CA LEU A 168 -30.84 -13.52 -26.58
C LEU A 168 -31.82 -12.45 -26.06
N GLY A 169 -31.45 -11.79 -24.99
CA GLY A 169 -32.05 -10.53 -24.54
C GLY A 169 -31.02 -9.39 -24.72
N GLN A 170 -31.15 -8.64 -25.80
CA GLN A 170 -30.49 -7.37 -26.01
C GLN A 170 -30.99 -6.35 -24.97
N GLY A 171 -30.06 -5.64 -24.32
CA GLY A 171 -30.39 -4.55 -23.44
C GLY A 171 -29.16 -3.72 -23.09
N GLY A 172 -28.56 -3.07 -24.07
CA GLY A 172 -27.59 -2.02 -23.81
C GLY A 172 -28.34 -0.73 -23.46
N PHE A 173 -27.94 -0.07 -22.40
CA PHE A 173 -28.19 1.35 -22.20
C PHE A 173 -26.97 1.98 -21.52
N CYS A 174 -26.13 2.57 -22.35
CA CYS A 174 -25.27 3.68 -21.91
C CYS A 174 -26.15 4.92 -21.85
N THR A 175 -26.51 5.40 -20.69
CA THR A 175 -27.07 6.75 -20.55
C THR A 175 -25.97 7.73 -20.20
N ASN A 176 -25.54 8.48 -21.21
CA ASN A 176 -24.80 9.72 -21.02
C ASN A 176 -25.74 10.76 -20.39
N VAL A 177 -25.47 11.13 -19.15
CA VAL A 177 -26.11 12.28 -18.52
C VAL A 177 -25.30 13.53 -18.85
N THR A 178 -25.86 14.39 -19.66
CA THR A 178 -25.33 15.72 -19.97
C THR A 178 -25.51 16.61 -18.74
N ILE A 179 -24.45 17.25 -18.28
CA ILE A 179 -24.45 18.15 -17.12
C ILE A 179 -25.01 19.52 -17.62
N ASP A 180 -26.11 19.93 -17.00
CA ASP A 180 -26.69 21.26 -17.17
C ASP A 180 -25.86 22.27 -16.34
N SER A 181 -25.32 23.30 -17.02
CA SER A 181 -24.28 24.21 -16.52
C SER A 181 -24.78 25.34 -15.61
N ASP A 182 -26.06 25.37 -15.21
CA ASP A 182 -26.65 26.56 -14.58
C ASP A 182 -27.13 26.43 -13.14
N LYS A 183 -26.66 25.45 -12.36
CA LYS A 183 -26.96 25.40 -10.91
C LYS A 183 -25.76 25.79 -10.05
N LYS A 184 -25.84 27.01 -9.48
CA LYS A 184 -24.93 27.47 -8.40
C LYS A 184 -24.99 26.54 -7.19
N ILE A 185 -23.85 25.95 -6.86
CA ILE A 185 -23.66 25.08 -5.68
C ILE A 185 -23.41 25.96 -4.45
N PRO A 186 -24.07 25.74 -3.31
CA PRO A 186 -23.83 26.49 -2.08
C PRO A 186 -22.47 26.14 -1.47
N LYS A 187 -21.72 27.16 -1.03
CA LYS A 187 -20.45 27.00 -0.30
C LYS A 187 -20.71 26.39 1.08
N PRO A 188 -19.89 25.44 1.54
CA PRO A 188 -19.98 24.94 2.91
C PRO A 188 -19.56 26.03 3.93
N ALA A 189 -20.27 26.11 5.05
CA ALA A 189 -19.97 27.01 6.15
C ALA A 189 -18.69 26.61 6.89
N PRO A 190 -17.92 27.58 7.44
CA PRO A 190 -16.73 27.29 8.21
C PRO A 190 -17.09 26.68 9.57
N THR A 191 -16.59 25.50 9.88
CA THR A 191 -16.66 24.87 11.20
C THR A 191 -15.59 25.45 12.11
N ASN A 192 -15.99 26.26 13.08
CA ASN A 192 -15.15 26.70 14.18
C ASN A 192 -14.97 25.55 15.18
N HIS A 193 -13.77 24.99 15.27
CA HIS A 193 -13.38 24.15 16.40
C HIS A 193 -12.81 25.04 17.52
N VAL A 194 -13.54 25.12 18.61
CA VAL A 194 -13.10 25.68 19.89
C VAL A 194 -12.15 24.67 20.53
N LEU A 195 -10.91 25.10 20.78
CA LEU A 195 -9.93 24.35 21.57
C LEU A 195 -10.16 24.65 23.04
N GLU A 196 -10.70 23.71 23.79
CA GLU A 196 -10.64 23.72 25.24
C GLU A 196 -9.25 23.34 25.73
N ARG A 197 -8.64 24.24 26.48
CA ARG A 197 -7.42 24.01 27.27
C ARG A 197 -7.82 23.35 28.59
N SER A 198 -7.31 22.17 28.88
CA SER A 198 -7.28 21.58 30.20
C SER A 198 -5.91 21.80 30.84
N GLU A 199 -5.95 22.42 32.03
CA GLU A 199 -4.79 22.75 32.85
C GLU A 199 -4.24 21.53 33.62
N GLY A 200 -2.94 21.49 33.76
CA GLY A 200 -2.12 21.14 34.89
C GLY A 200 -2.33 19.78 35.58
N SER A 201 -1.44 18.85 35.32
CA SER A 201 -1.09 17.78 36.24
C SER A 201 0.42 17.73 36.43
N THR A 202 0.87 17.92 37.66
CA THR A 202 2.25 17.89 38.11
C THR A 202 2.87 16.50 37.98
N PHE A 203 3.98 16.46 37.30
CA PHE A 203 4.75 15.25 37.02
C PHE A 203 5.67 14.90 38.20
N ASN A 204 5.55 13.68 38.73
CA ASN A 204 6.45 13.10 39.72
C ASN A 204 7.45 12.15 39.04
N PRO A 205 8.77 12.38 39.05
CA PRO A 205 9.72 11.59 38.29
C PRO A 205 10.36 10.46 39.10
N GLN A 206 9.61 9.43 39.45
CA GLN A 206 10.22 8.19 39.97
C GLN A 206 9.29 6.99 39.75
N THR A 207 9.30 6.43 38.53
CA THR A 207 8.99 5.01 38.32
C THR A 207 9.73 4.53 37.07
N ARG A 208 10.75 3.70 37.29
CA ARG A 208 11.43 2.97 36.23
C ARG A 208 10.45 1.94 35.66
N HIS A 209 9.87 2.23 34.50
CA HIS A 209 9.08 1.26 33.76
C HIS A 209 9.95 0.63 32.66
N GLY A 210 10.29 -0.63 32.88
CA GLY A 210 10.84 -1.47 31.82
C GLY A 210 9.80 -1.53 30.68
N VAL A 211 10.28 -1.38 29.43
CA VAL A 211 9.43 -1.53 28.23
C VAL A 211 9.00 -2.99 28.16
N SER A 212 7.79 -3.29 28.58
CA SER A 212 7.17 -4.59 28.41
C SER A 212 6.62 -4.64 26.98
N LEU A 213 7.25 -5.43 26.11
CA LEU A 213 6.59 -5.90 24.91
C LEU A 213 5.38 -6.71 25.36
N HIS A 214 4.19 -6.17 25.20
CA HIS A 214 2.96 -6.89 25.53
C HIS A 214 2.91 -8.19 24.71
N SER A 215 3.23 -9.29 25.35
CA SER A 215 3.03 -10.65 24.83
C SER A 215 1.57 -11.06 24.97
N THR A 216 0.64 -10.25 24.44
CA THR A 216 -0.71 -10.73 24.20
C THR A 216 -0.77 -11.24 22.78
N LEU A 217 -0.90 -12.55 22.64
CA LEU A 217 -1.25 -13.19 21.37
C LEU A 217 -2.44 -12.43 20.77
N PRO A 218 -2.42 -12.06 19.49
CA PRO A 218 -3.55 -11.37 18.87
C PRO A 218 -4.78 -12.27 19.01
N GLN A 219 -5.85 -11.73 19.55
CA GLN A 219 -7.09 -12.47 19.84
C GLN A 219 -7.84 -12.89 18.57
N SER A 220 -7.38 -12.46 17.37
CA SER A 220 -7.93 -12.86 16.07
C SER A 220 -6.85 -12.74 14.99
N PRO A 221 -6.74 -13.72 14.06
CA PRO A 221 -5.87 -13.60 12.89
C PRO A 221 -6.17 -12.40 11.99
N THR A 222 -7.34 -11.78 12.15
CA THR A 222 -7.85 -10.71 11.29
C THR A 222 -7.40 -9.30 11.69
N GLU A 223 -6.71 -9.13 12.82
CA GLU A 223 -6.30 -7.81 13.34
C GLU A 223 -4.78 -7.56 13.29
N ALA A 224 -4.04 -8.33 12.50
CA ALA A 224 -2.59 -8.19 12.41
C ALA A 224 -2.16 -6.81 11.86
N PHE A 225 -2.94 -6.25 10.93
CA PHE A 225 -2.62 -5.00 10.25
C PHE A 225 -3.64 -3.91 10.55
N THR A 226 -3.18 -2.68 10.71
CA THR A 226 -4.03 -1.55 11.09
C THR A 226 -4.37 -0.64 9.91
N HIS A 227 -3.36 -0.18 9.16
CA HIS A 227 -3.53 0.74 8.03
C HIS A 227 -2.29 0.72 7.13
N ILE A 228 -2.37 1.36 5.97
CA ILE A 228 -1.21 1.67 5.14
C ILE A 228 -0.52 2.89 5.75
N ASP A 229 0.74 2.73 6.16
CA ASP A 229 1.57 3.79 6.74
C ASP A 229 2.06 4.76 5.66
N HIS A 230 2.67 4.21 4.60
CA HIS A 230 3.12 4.97 3.43
C HIS A 230 3.21 4.11 2.17
N ILE A 231 3.32 4.78 1.01
CA ILE A 231 3.49 4.14 -0.30
C ILE A 231 4.67 4.80 -0.98
N VAL A 232 5.63 4.02 -1.46
CA VAL A 232 6.86 4.53 -2.08
C VAL A 232 6.80 4.40 -3.59
N LEU A 233 7.00 5.53 -4.25
CA LEU A 233 7.06 5.68 -5.70
C LEU A 233 8.50 5.86 -6.17
N ASN A 234 8.93 5.08 -7.14
CA ASN A 234 10.19 5.29 -7.85
C ASN A 234 9.96 6.03 -9.17
N VAL A 235 10.81 7.01 -9.44
CA VAL A 235 10.79 7.81 -10.66
C VAL A 235 12.16 7.79 -11.34
N ALA A 236 12.19 8.13 -12.64
CA ALA A 236 13.45 8.15 -13.40
C ALA A 236 14.43 9.20 -12.88
N ALA A 237 15.71 9.01 -13.17
CA ALA A 237 16.76 9.99 -12.84
C ALA A 237 16.44 11.36 -13.43
N GLY A 238 16.45 12.40 -12.57
CA GLY A 238 16.10 13.78 -12.93
C GLY A 238 14.60 14.09 -12.99
N ASP A 239 13.74 13.15 -12.60
CA ASP A 239 12.28 13.36 -12.56
C ASP A 239 11.73 13.63 -11.16
N LEU A 240 12.55 13.49 -10.10
CA LEU A 240 12.09 13.70 -8.71
C LEU A 240 11.43 15.08 -8.53
N ALA A 241 12.08 16.13 -8.97
CA ALA A 241 11.56 17.49 -8.81
C ALA A 241 10.24 17.70 -9.56
N LYS A 242 10.08 17.11 -10.76
CA LYS A 242 8.86 17.20 -11.56
C LYS A 242 7.72 16.40 -10.92
N ALA A 243 8.01 15.19 -10.42
CA ALA A 243 7.04 14.37 -9.71
C ALA A 243 6.55 15.05 -8.43
N VAL A 244 7.47 15.57 -7.61
CA VAL A 244 7.17 16.37 -6.41
C VAL A 244 6.26 17.54 -6.75
N GLN A 245 6.61 18.32 -7.77
CA GLN A 245 5.80 19.45 -8.24
C GLN A 245 4.40 19.01 -8.66
N TRP A 246 4.28 17.90 -9.40
CA TRP A 246 2.98 17.36 -9.82
C TRP A 246 2.11 16.98 -8.62
N TYR A 247 2.64 16.19 -7.65
CA TYR A 247 1.90 15.79 -6.45
C TYR A 247 1.53 17.00 -5.58
N GLN A 248 2.38 18.02 -5.54
CA GLN A 248 2.12 19.25 -4.79
C GLN A 248 1.01 20.07 -5.46
N GLN A 249 1.09 20.28 -6.75
CA GLN A 249 0.14 21.14 -7.48
C GLN A 249 -1.21 20.47 -7.65
N VAL A 250 -1.22 19.19 -8.03
CA VAL A 250 -2.46 18.48 -8.39
C VAL A 250 -3.15 17.95 -7.13
N LEU A 251 -2.43 17.23 -6.26
CA LEU A 251 -3.02 16.51 -5.12
C LEU A 251 -2.78 17.19 -3.77
N GLU A 252 -2.21 18.38 -3.72
CA GLU A 252 -1.95 19.19 -2.50
C GLU A 252 -1.02 18.51 -1.47
N PHE A 253 -0.25 17.51 -1.87
CA PHE A 253 0.81 16.99 -1.03
C PHE A 253 1.87 18.05 -0.79
N GLN A 254 2.47 18.06 0.40
CA GLN A 254 3.53 19.00 0.75
C GLN A 254 4.85 18.25 0.90
N PRO A 255 5.93 18.75 0.27
CA PRO A 255 7.26 18.19 0.50
C PRO A 255 7.69 18.46 1.94
N GLN A 256 8.24 17.44 2.61
CA GLN A 256 8.74 17.58 3.97
C GLN A 256 10.24 17.28 4.02
N GLN A 257 10.62 16.01 4.16
CA GLN A 257 11.99 15.61 4.40
C GLN A 257 12.63 15.07 3.12
N VAL A 258 13.90 15.41 2.91
CA VAL A 258 14.74 14.88 1.83
C VAL A 258 15.78 13.96 2.44
N PHE A 259 15.98 12.80 1.83
CA PHE A 259 17.03 11.86 2.18
C PHE A 259 17.92 11.60 0.97
N THR A 260 19.22 11.56 1.22
CA THR A 260 20.19 11.04 0.25
C THR A 260 20.89 9.85 0.89
N ILE A 261 20.80 8.70 0.25
CA ILE A 261 21.48 7.49 0.68
C ILE A 261 22.55 7.21 -0.36
N GLN A 262 23.78 7.06 0.10
CA GLN A 262 24.92 6.74 -0.73
C GLN A 262 25.73 5.64 -0.07
N THR A 263 25.99 4.57 -0.80
CA THR A 263 26.99 3.54 -0.48
C THR A 263 28.17 3.68 -1.44
N GLU A 264 29.15 2.81 -1.30
CA GLU A 264 30.27 2.75 -2.27
C GLU A 264 29.80 2.24 -3.65
N LYS A 265 28.68 1.53 -3.71
CA LYS A 265 28.19 0.83 -4.92
C LYS A 265 27.08 1.58 -5.62
N SER A 266 26.18 2.21 -4.87
CA SER A 266 24.97 2.80 -5.43
C SER A 266 24.39 3.90 -4.54
N GLY A 267 23.32 4.58 -5.01
CA GLY A 267 22.68 5.62 -4.23
C GLY A 267 21.28 5.98 -4.73
N LEU A 268 20.55 6.68 -3.87
CA LEU A 268 19.24 7.25 -4.19
C LEU A 268 19.04 8.60 -3.51
N CYS A 269 18.15 9.41 -4.08
CA CYS A 269 17.57 10.59 -3.44
C CYS A 269 16.08 10.34 -3.25
N SER A 270 15.56 10.68 -2.07
CA SER A 270 14.15 10.50 -1.70
C SER A 270 13.57 11.81 -1.17
N GLN A 271 12.40 12.20 -1.66
CA GLN A 271 11.59 13.30 -1.13
C GLN A 271 10.30 12.74 -0.54
N VAL A 272 10.10 12.96 0.74
CA VAL A 272 8.83 12.60 1.39
C VAL A 272 7.78 13.65 1.08
N MET A 273 6.64 13.20 0.56
CA MET A 273 5.45 14.00 0.34
C MET A 273 4.38 13.62 1.37
N VAL A 274 3.76 14.62 2.02
CA VAL A 274 2.72 14.38 3.03
C VAL A 274 1.49 15.21 2.71
N HIS A 275 0.33 14.57 2.71
CA HIS A 275 -0.93 15.31 2.54
C HIS A 275 -1.31 16.01 3.87
N PRO A 276 -1.40 17.36 3.90
CA PRO A 276 -1.43 18.14 5.15
C PRO A 276 -2.65 17.86 6.04
N VAL A 277 -3.78 17.48 5.43
CA VAL A 277 -5.03 17.24 6.20
C VAL A 277 -5.14 15.81 6.70
N THR A 278 -4.61 14.84 5.95
CA THR A 278 -4.86 13.41 6.25
C THR A 278 -3.64 12.68 6.78
N GLY A 279 -2.45 13.29 6.65
CA GLY A 279 -1.19 12.66 7.03
C GLY A 279 -0.75 11.53 6.09
N THR A 280 -1.45 11.30 4.97
CA THR A 280 -1.05 10.28 3.97
C THR A 280 0.34 10.60 3.45
N GLN A 281 1.24 9.62 3.45
CA GLN A 281 2.64 9.76 3.12
C GLN A 281 2.97 9.04 1.81
N LEU A 282 3.72 9.72 0.95
CA LEU A 282 4.16 9.22 -0.35
C LEU A 282 5.62 9.62 -0.58
N PRO A 283 6.61 8.86 -0.09
CA PRO A 283 8.00 9.03 -0.47
C PRO A 283 8.20 8.79 -1.97
N ILE A 284 8.96 9.66 -2.63
CA ILE A 284 9.30 9.57 -4.05
C ILE A 284 10.81 9.46 -4.16
N ASN A 285 11.29 8.40 -4.80
CA ASN A 285 12.71 8.10 -4.94
C ASN A 285 13.17 8.23 -6.38
N GLU A 286 14.37 8.78 -6.58
CA GLU A 286 15.09 8.69 -7.85
C GLU A 286 16.47 8.06 -7.63
N PRO A 287 17.02 7.36 -8.64
CA PRO A 287 18.39 6.82 -8.57
C PRO A 287 19.40 7.95 -8.68
N THR A 288 20.49 7.88 -7.89
CA THR A 288 21.65 8.78 -8.03
C THR A 288 22.84 8.10 -8.72
N SER A 289 22.68 6.83 -9.07
CA SER A 289 23.69 6.06 -9.83
C SER A 289 23.03 5.00 -10.70
N ALA A 290 23.69 4.60 -11.77
CA ALA A 290 23.21 3.57 -12.69
C ALA A 290 23.05 2.18 -12.02
N ASN A 291 23.81 1.92 -10.96
CA ASN A 291 23.76 0.66 -10.20
C ASN A 291 22.73 0.69 -9.05
N SER A 292 21.97 1.79 -8.93
CA SER A 292 20.99 1.93 -7.85
C SER A 292 19.92 0.85 -7.96
N GLN A 293 19.46 0.36 -6.79
CA GLN A 293 18.27 -0.50 -6.71
C GLN A 293 17.02 0.17 -7.30
N ILE A 294 16.98 1.52 -7.29
CA ILE A 294 15.88 2.27 -7.93
C ILE A 294 16.00 2.15 -9.45
N GLN A 295 17.22 2.18 -10.01
CA GLN A 295 17.43 1.97 -11.45
C GLN A 295 17.07 0.55 -11.86
N GLU A 296 17.48 -0.47 -11.09
CA GLU A 296 17.06 -1.88 -11.35
C GLU A 296 15.53 -1.99 -11.37
N PHE A 297 14.84 -1.37 -10.38
CA PHE A 297 13.38 -1.33 -10.38
C PHE A 297 12.82 -0.70 -11.65
N LEU A 298 13.33 0.45 -12.07
CA LEU A 298 12.84 1.18 -13.26
C LEU A 298 13.03 0.36 -14.54
N ASP A 299 14.18 -0.30 -14.68
CA ASP A 299 14.51 -1.12 -15.83
C ASP A 299 13.59 -2.34 -15.95
N VAL A 300 13.34 -3.03 -14.82
CA VAL A 300 12.48 -4.22 -14.78
C VAL A 300 11.01 -3.83 -14.85
N ASN A 301 10.62 -2.72 -14.18
CA ASN A 301 9.24 -2.24 -14.19
C ASN A 301 8.83 -1.62 -15.53
N GLY A 302 9.80 -1.26 -16.39
CA GLY A 302 9.52 -0.55 -17.63
C GLY A 302 9.17 0.93 -17.40
N GLY A 303 9.67 1.54 -16.32
CA GLY A 303 9.43 2.95 -15.98
C GLY A 303 9.06 3.17 -14.50
N ALA A 304 8.53 4.36 -14.21
CA ALA A 304 8.10 4.75 -12.86
C ALA A 304 6.99 3.84 -12.31
N GLY A 305 6.96 3.65 -10.99
CA GLY A 305 5.92 2.82 -10.36
C GLY A 305 6.08 2.72 -8.86
N VAL A 306 5.13 2.06 -8.21
CA VAL A 306 5.16 1.81 -6.76
C VAL A 306 6.13 0.67 -6.47
N GLN A 307 7.18 0.98 -5.68
CA GLN A 307 8.16 0.00 -5.26
C GLN A 307 7.67 -0.82 -4.06
N HIS A 308 7.11 -0.16 -3.04
CA HIS A 308 6.60 -0.86 -1.87
C HIS A 308 5.46 -0.11 -1.17
N ILE A 309 4.75 -0.87 -0.35
CA ILE A 309 3.72 -0.38 0.54
C ILE A 309 4.10 -0.79 1.96
N ALA A 310 4.19 0.20 2.85
CA ALA A 310 4.38 -0.04 4.27
C ALA A 310 3.04 -0.25 4.98
N ILE A 311 2.94 -1.37 5.68
CA ILE A 311 1.75 -1.76 6.41
C ILE A 311 2.04 -1.68 7.91
N ALA A 312 1.24 -0.88 8.62
CA ALA A 312 1.36 -0.73 10.06
C ALA A 312 0.77 -1.92 10.84
N THR A 313 1.49 -2.33 11.87
CA THR A 313 1.04 -3.36 12.83
C THR A 313 1.30 -2.89 14.26
N ARG A 314 0.58 -3.47 15.23
CA ARG A 314 0.76 -3.19 16.66
C ARG A 314 1.68 -4.19 17.37
N ASN A 315 2.06 -5.26 16.69
CA ASN A 315 2.94 -6.32 17.20
C ASN A 315 3.72 -6.92 16.04
N ILE A 316 4.78 -6.24 15.63
CA ILE A 316 5.58 -6.65 14.47
C ILE A 316 6.25 -8.02 14.72
N VAL A 317 6.77 -8.27 15.93
CA VAL A 317 7.45 -9.53 16.25
C VAL A 317 6.51 -10.72 16.07
N GLY A 318 5.31 -10.66 16.66
CA GLY A 318 4.31 -11.73 16.53
C GLY A 318 3.79 -11.87 15.10
N THR A 319 3.56 -10.73 14.44
CA THR A 319 3.11 -10.68 13.05
C THR A 319 4.12 -11.35 12.12
N ILE A 320 5.39 -10.97 12.19
CA ILE A 320 6.44 -11.53 11.32
C ILE A 320 6.69 -13.01 11.60
N ALA A 321 6.72 -13.41 12.89
CA ALA A 321 6.82 -14.82 13.24
C ALA A 321 5.69 -15.65 12.62
N GLN A 322 4.46 -15.13 12.61
CA GLN A 322 3.32 -15.79 11.97
C GLN A 322 3.47 -15.84 10.43
N ARG A 323 3.84 -14.71 9.79
CA ARG A 323 4.01 -14.69 8.32
C ARG A 323 5.14 -15.62 7.87
N ARG A 324 6.25 -15.72 8.59
CA ARG A 324 7.32 -16.69 8.31
C ARG A 324 6.82 -18.13 8.39
N ARG A 325 6.01 -18.48 9.42
CA ARG A 325 5.38 -19.81 9.51
C ARG A 325 4.46 -20.12 8.35
N GLN A 326 3.84 -19.10 7.76
CA GLN A 326 3.02 -19.23 6.55
C GLN A 326 3.84 -19.25 5.26
N GLY A 327 5.18 -19.26 5.36
CA GLY A 327 6.09 -19.34 4.22
C GLY A 327 6.30 -18.03 3.48
N MET A 328 6.11 -16.88 4.15
CA MET A 328 6.50 -15.57 3.60
C MET A 328 8.01 -15.39 3.75
N SER A 329 8.65 -14.94 2.67
CA SER A 329 10.08 -14.65 2.63
C SER A 329 10.34 -13.16 2.90
N PHE A 330 11.39 -12.89 3.69
CA PHE A 330 11.82 -11.54 4.07
C PHE A 330 13.28 -11.32 3.64
N ILE A 331 13.69 -10.07 3.52
CA ILE A 331 15.10 -9.74 3.31
C ILE A 331 15.92 -10.21 4.53
N ASN A 332 17.16 -10.60 4.28
CA ASN A 332 18.04 -11.10 5.32
C ASN A 332 18.81 -9.97 6.00
N VAL A 333 18.70 -9.86 7.32
CA VAL A 333 19.46 -8.93 8.14
C VAL A 333 20.57 -9.69 8.86
N PRO A 334 21.86 -9.34 8.69
CA PRO A 334 22.96 -10.10 9.27
C PRO A 334 22.99 -9.95 10.80
N PRO A 335 23.44 -10.99 11.55
CA PRO A 335 23.56 -10.92 13.01
C PRO A 335 24.44 -9.78 13.52
N SER A 336 25.45 -9.37 12.75
CA SER A 336 26.32 -8.23 13.06
C SER A 336 25.58 -6.90 13.20
N TYR A 337 24.43 -6.76 12.55
CA TYR A 337 23.56 -5.58 12.72
C TYR A 337 23.13 -5.43 14.19
N TYR A 338 22.68 -6.52 14.82
CA TYR A 338 22.16 -6.49 16.21
C TYR A 338 23.25 -6.29 17.26
N SER A 339 24.46 -6.83 17.05
CA SER A 339 25.61 -6.55 17.92
C SER A 339 26.01 -5.08 17.86
N GLN A 340 26.19 -4.52 16.67
CA GLN A 340 26.49 -3.09 16.47
C GLN A 340 25.41 -2.17 17.03
N LEU A 341 24.14 -2.59 16.97
CA LEU A 341 23.02 -1.83 17.47
C LEU A 341 23.04 -1.73 19.00
N ARG A 342 23.36 -2.82 19.70
CA ARG A 342 23.53 -2.85 21.15
C ARG A 342 24.69 -1.95 21.62
N ASP A 343 25.78 -1.95 20.90
CA ASP A 343 26.96 -1.11 21.21
C ASP A 343 26.64 0.38 20.98
N ARG A 344 25.86 0.71 19.97
CA ARG A 344 25.50 2.07 19.61
C ARG A 344 24.51 2.71 20.58
N TYR A 345 23.65 1.90 21.23
CA TYR A 345 22.58 2.36 22.12
C TYR A 345 22.58 1.61 23.47
N PRO A 346 23.65 1.71 24.29
CA PRO A 346 23.81 0.94 25.54
C PRO A 346 22.78 1.30 26.62
N GLY A 347 22.09 2.44 26.48
CA GLY A 347 21.06 2.90 27.44
C GLY A 347 19.65 2.40 27.17
N TYR A 348 19.43 1.61 26.11
CA TYR A 348 18.10 1.15 25.76
C TYR A 348 17.77 -0.17 26.46
N ASN A 349 16.77 -0.13 27.37
CA ASN A 349 16.40 -1.26 28.24
C ASN A 349 15.36 -2.19 27.59
N PHE A 350 15.67 -2.80 26.44
CA PHE A 350 14.94 -4.01 26.07
C PHE A 350 15.36 -5.15 27.03
N SER A 351 14.39 -5.98 27.43
CA SER A 351 14.76 -7.25 28.05
C SER A 351 15.53 -8.12 27.06
N THR A 352 16.39 -9.00 27.56
CA THR A 352 17.14 -9.96 26.71
C THR A 352 16.19 -10.72 25.79
N ALA A 353 15.04 -11.18 26.32
CA ALA A 353 14.04 -11.90 25.55
C ALA A 353 13.42 -11.04 24.40
N ALA A 354 13.24 -9.73 24.62
CA ALA A 354 12.75 -8.84 23.58
C ALA A 354 13.78 -8.63 22.45
N TRP A 355 15.07 -8.46 22.83
CA TRP A 355 16.17 -8.38 21.88
C TRP A 355 16.30 -9.66 21.04
N ASP A 356 16.24 -10.80 21.70
CA ASP A 356 16.37 -12.10 21.02
C ASP A 356 15.20 -12.33 20.06
N ALA A 357 13.98 -11.93 20.44
CA ALA A 357 12.81 -12.04 19.58
C ALA A 357 12.92 -11.11 18.34
N ILE A 358 13.39 -9.86 18.51
CA ILE A 358 13.65 -8.92 17.43
C ILE A 358 14.70 -9.47 16.46
N ALA A 359 15.83 -9.95 17.00
CA ALA A 359 16.93 -10.50 16.20
C ALA A 359 16.51 -11.80 15.49
N GLN A 360 15.77 -12.68 16.16
CA GLN A 360 15.25 -13.92 15.57
C GLN A 360 14.32 -13.66 14.38
N GLN A 361 13.49 -12.63 14.47
CA GLN A 361 12.60 -12.26 13.39
C GLN A 361 13.25 -11.33 12.36
N GLN A 362 14.52 -10.97 12.53
CA GLN A 362 15.28 -10.09 11.63
C GLN A 362 14.60 -8.72 11.42
N ILE A 363 14.13 -8.13 12.53
CA ILE A 363 13.48 -6.84 12.55
C ILE A 363 14.52 -5.74 12.72
N LEU A 364 14.48 -4.72 11.89
CA LEU A 364 15.31 -3.53 12.01
C LEU A 364 14.73 -2.58 13.06
N VAL A 365 15.59 -1.88 13.77
CA VAL A 365 15.23 -1.00 14.89
C VAL A 365 15.84 0.37 14.67
N ASP A 366 15.02 1.42 14.76
CA ASP A 366 15.49 2.80 14.69
C ASP A 366 14.95 3.63 15.86
N TRP A 367 15.76 4.57 16.34
CA TRP A 367 15.44 5.47 17.45
C TRP A 367 15.52 6.92 16.99
N GLN A 368 14.67 7.73 17.55
CA GLN A 368 14.74 9.17 17.36
C GLN A 368 15.65 9.79 18.43
N ALA A 369 16.68 10.52 17.99
CA ALA A 369 17.65 11.14 18.91
C ALA A 369 17.00 12.09 19.92
N GLN A 370 15.95 12.81 19.51
CA GLN A 370 15.20 13.74 20.38
C GLN A 370 14.14 13.07 21.26
N SER A 371 13.83 11.79 21.03
CA SER A 371 12.84 11.04 21.77
C SER A 371 13.31 9.59 21.96
N PRO A 372 14.18 9.32 22.93
CA PRO A 372 14.77 7.99 23.11
C PRO A 372 13.77 6.85 23.33
N GLN A 373 12.52 7.18 23.72
CA GLN A 373 11.43 6.21 23.84
C GLN A 373 10.72 5.92 22.52
N ALA A 374 10.79 6.85 21.54
CA ALA A 374 10.14 6.70 20.25
C ALA A 374 10.92 5.70 19.39
N LEU A 375 10.32 4.53 19.21
CA LEU A 375 10.93 3.38 18.56
C LEU A 375 10.19 3.04 17.27
N LEU A 376 10.94 2.90 16.20
CA LEU A 376 10.49 2.39 14.92
C LEU A 376 11.04 0.98 14.70
N LEU A 377 10.15 0.03 14.50
CA LEU A 377 10.49 -1.34 14.14
C LEU A 377 10.00 -1.60 12.72
N GLN A 378 10.85 -2.19 11.87
CA GLN A 378 10.49 -2.43 10.47
C GLN A 378 11.18 -3.66 9.90
N THR A 379 10.55 -4.29 8.91
CA THR A 379 11.14 -5.37 8.10
C THR A 379 10.47 -5.40 6.73
N PHE A 380 11.13 -6.02 5.75
CA PHE A 380 10.74 -5.99 4.35
C PHE A 380 10.63 -7.40 3.80
N THR A 381 9.62 -7.66 2.98
CA THR A 381 9.53 -8.93 2.26
C THR A 381 10.55 -8.98 1.12
N GLN A 382 10.86 -10.19 0.66
CA GLN A 382 11.35 -10.34 -0.71
C GLN A 382 10.26 -9.86 -1.68
N PRO A 383 10.62 -9.53 -2.95
CA PRO A 383 9.61 -9.24 -3.97
C PRO A 383 8.53 -10.31 -3.99
N ILE A 384 7.26 -9.88 -4.04
CA ILE A 384 6.13 -10.81 -3.96
C ILE A 384 5.72 -11.39 -5.30
N PHE A 385 6.18 -10.80 -6.39
CA PHE A 385 6.03 -11.29 -7.76
C PHE A 385 7.34 -11.94 -8.23
N ALA A 386 7.31 -12.54 -9.41
CA ALA A 386 8.50 -13.17 -9.98
C ALA A 386 9.61 -12.15 -10.33
N GLU A 387 9.20 -10.96 -10.68
CA GLU A 387 10.08 -9.83 -11.02
C GLU A 387 10.51 -9.10 -9.73
N PRO A 388 11.76 -8.59 -9.63
CA PRO A 388 12.29 -7.92 -8.42
C PRO A 388 11.82 -6.46 -8.34
N THR A 389 10.50 -6.24 -8.36
CA THR A 389 9.91 -4.90 -8.39
C THR A 389 9.18 -4.56 -7.10
N PHE A 390 8.06 -5.22 -6.81
CA PHE A 390 7.18 -4.84 -5.73
C PHE A 390 7.38 -5.71 -4.48
N PHE A 391 7.43 -5.09 -3.29
CA PHE A 391 7.49 -5.76 -2.00
C PHE A 391 6.64 -5.03 -0.93
N PHE A 392 6.44 -5.65 0.23
CA PHE A 392 5.83 -5.02 1.39
C PHE A 392 6.87 -4.70 2.46
N GLU A 393 6.64 -3.58 3.15
CA GLU A 393 7.23 -3.25 4.42
C GLU A 393 6.21 -3.52 5.54
N PHE A 394 6.67 -4.05 6.67
CA PHE A 394 5.91 -4.08 7.91
C PHE A 394 6.53 -3.12 8.91
N ILE A 395 5.70 -2.29 9.53
CA ILE A 395 6.17 -1.21 10.40
C ILE A 395 5.37 -1.16 11.69
N GLU A 396 6.07 -1.00 12.82
CA GLU A 396 5.47 -0.70 14.11
C GLU A 396 6.09 0.58 14.67
N ARG A 397 5.23 1.57 14.98
CA ARG A 397 5.62 2.83 15.58
C ARG A 397 5.22 2.83 17.05
N GLN A 398 6.21 2.78 17.93
CA GLN A 398 6.00 2.85 19.37
C GLN A 398 6.23 4.29 19.86
N TRP A 399 5.41 4.73 20.85
CA TRP A 399 5.53 6.04 21.49
C TRP A 399 5.56 7.23 20.52
N GLY A 400 4.79 7.14 19.44
CA GLY A 400 4.68 8.20 18.45
C GLY A 400 5.92 8.39 17.58
N ALA A 401 6.73 7.36 17.39
CA ALA A 401 7.88 7.38 16.48
C ALA A 401 7.48 7.90 15.10
N LYS A 402 8.25 8.85 14.60
CA LYS A 402 8.10 9.48 13.27
C LYS A 402 9.25 9.04 12.35
N GLY A 403 9.29 9.55 11.13
CA GLY A 403 10.33 9.23 10.16
C GLY A 403 10.11 7.90 9.46
N PHE A 404 11.11 7.44 8.73
CA PHE A 404 11.06 6.26 7.86
C PHE A 404 12.11 5.21 8.22
N GLY A 405 12.74 5.34 9.41
CA GLY A 405 13.82 4.45 9.82
C GLY A 405 15.15 4.83 9.17
N GLU A 406 15.48 6.10 9.21
CA GLU A 406 16.69 6.66 8.58
C GLU A 406 17.98 5.96 9.07
N GLY A 407 18.02 5.59 10.35
CA GLY A 407 19.10 4.81 10.92
C GLY A 407 19.24 3.41 10.33
N ASN A 408 18.17 2.89 9.73
CA ASN A 408 18.12 1.58 9.08
C ASN A 408 18.31 1.66 7.55
N PHE A 409 18.22 2.83 6.92
CA PHE A 409 18.30 2.96 5.46
C PHE A 409 19.55 2.31 4.90
N ARG A 410 20.71 2.53 5.54
CA ARG A 410 21.95 1.90 5.10
C ARG A 410 21.88 0.37 5.18
N ALA A 411 21.36 -0.17 6.29
CA ALA A 411 21.25 -1.62 6.47
C ALA A 411 20.27 -2.26 5.46
N LEU A 412 19.14 -1.59 5.19
CA LEU A 412 18.19 -2.00 4.15
C LEU A 412 18.84 -1.95 2.76
N PHE A 413 19.50 -0.84 2.45
CA PHE A 413 20.13 -0.61 1.15
C PHE A 413 21.20 -1.66 0.87
N GLU A 414 22.10 -1.93 1.83
CA GLU A 414 23.11 -2.98 1.72
C GLU A 414 22.48 -4.39 1.64
N ALA A 415 21.34 -4.62 2.27
CA ALA A 415 20.62 -5.90 2.15
C ALA A 415 20.07 -6.12 0.73
N ILE A 416 19.50 -5.09 0.12
CA ILE A 416 19.01 -5.15 -1.27
C ILE A 416 20.19 -5.24 -2.26
N GLU A 417 21.29 -4.53 -2.05
CA GLU A 417 22.51 -4.67 -2.86
C GLU A 417 23.05 -6.12 -2.84
N ARG A 418 23.00 -6.80 -1.69
CA ARG A 418 23.35 -8.23 -1.61
C ARG A 418 22.42 -9.10 -2.47
N GLU A 419 21.14 -8.80 -2.51
CA GLU A 419 20.21 -9.50 -3.40
C GLU A 419 20.47 -9.19 -4.89
N GLN A 420 20.81 -7.93 -5.22
CA GLN A 420 21.24 -7.55 -6.59
C GLN A 420 22.50 -8.31 -7.02
N MET A 421 23.50 -8.46 -6.13
CA MET A 421 24.69 -9.26 -6.40
C MET A 421 24.36 -10.74 -6.66
N LYS A 422 23.44 -11.33 -5.89
CA LYS A 422 22.98 -12.71 -6.12
C LYS A 422 22.30 -12.89 -7.48
N ARG A 423 21.60 -11.88 -7.96
CA ARG A 423 20.97 -11.86 -9.29
C ARG A 423 21.93 -11.50 -10.42
N GLY A 424 23.17 -11.11 -10.10
CA GLY A 424 24.17 -10.70 -11.09
C GLY A 424 24.00 -9.27 -11.63
N CYS A 425 23.13 -8.47 -11.01
CA CYS A 425 22.90 -7.06 -11.37
C CYS A 425 23.98 -6.13 -10.82
N LEU A 426 24.72 -6.57 -9.80
CA LEU A 426 25.89 -5.89 -9.24
C LEU A 426 27.11 -6.82 -9.26
N PRO A 427 28.35 -6.29 -9.51
CA PRO A 427 29.56 -7.12 -9.44
C PRO A 427 29.77 -7.65 -8.02
N MET A 428 30.12 -8.93 -7.91
CA MET A 428 30.54 -9.52 -6.65
C MET A 428 31.86 -8.91 -6.18
N GLU A 429 32.03 -8.73 -4.89
CA GLU A 429 33.34 -8.36 -4.33
C GLU A 429 34.36 -9.42 -4.70
N LYS A 430 35.49 -8.99 -5.29
CA LYS A 430 36.66 -9.85 -5.40
C LYS A 430 37.21 -10.01 -3.99
N SER A 431 37.05 -11.22 -3.44
CA SER A 431 37.65 -11.63 -2.15
C SER A 431 39.17 -11.47 -2.16
#